data_68e63ad66a996929c850d7a2d1ee6d1e
#
_entry.id   68e63ad66a996929c850d7a2d1ee6d1e
#
_cell.length_a   1.000
_cell.length_b   1.000
_cell.length_c   1.000
_cell.angle_alpha   90.00
_cell.angle_beta   90.00
_cell.angle_gamma   90.00
#
_symmetry.space_group_name_H-M   'P 1'
#
loop_
_entity.id
_entity.type
_entity.pdbx_description
1 polymer ?
#
loop_
_entity_poly.entity_id
_entity_poly.type
_entity_poly.pdbx_seq_one_letter_code
_entity_poly.pdbx_strand_id
1 'polypeptide(L)'
;MEYINSKVSGANAVVSKGDAGDSSIIISPQHLKEVCRQLKDGEHEFQVLQVIMGTDFLAENLIEVSYILASFTKNSELILKLRLPRGDENNLPKVDSVVEIWKAADFQERECYDMIGVEFLGHPDLQRILCPYDWQGFPLRKDYVTPEKYLDMVINPISKMNIEDREFGAKHAHIKGASTSVDNYKVDPPATVSETETV
;
A
#
# COMPACT_ATOMS: atom_id res chain seq x y z
N MET A 1 9.98 17.62 -14.58
CA MET A 1 9.97 18.53 -13.43
C MET A 1 9.73 19.98 -13.87
N GLU A 2 10.59 20.59 -14.65
CA GLU A 2 10.45 21.98 -15.11
C GLU A 2 9.09 22.25 -15.78
N TYR A 3 8.65 21.33 -16.63
CA TYR A 3 7.32 21.41 -17.26
C TYR A 3 6.19 21.54 -16.23
N ILE A 4 6.17 20.65 -15.19
CA ILE A 4 5.13 20.69 -14.15
C ILE A 4 5.17 22.02 -13.40
N ASN A 5 6.32 22.45 -12.94
CA ASN A 5 6.48 23.70 -12.20
C ASN A 5 6.15 24.96 -13.04
N SER A 6 6.31 24.88 -14.36
CA SER A 6 5.93 26.00 -15.27
C SER A 6 4.43 26.07 -15.52
N LYS A 7 3.72 24.93 -15.51
CA LYS A 7 2.28 24.86 -15.78
C LYS A 7 1.42 24.96 -14.52
N VAL A 8 1.90 24.42 -13.41
CA VAL A 8 1.17 24.41 -12.13
C VAL A 8 1.97 25.12 -11.07
N SER A 9 1.58 26.35 -10.77
CA SER A 9 2.22 27.13 -9.71
C SER A 9 1.96 26.50 -8.35
N GLY A 10 3.01 26.25 -7.58
CA GLY A 10 2.90 25.61 -6.26
C GLY A 10 2.96 24.07 -6.25
N ALA A 11 3.06 23.43 -7.41
CA ALA A 11 3.24 21.97 -7.47
C ALA A 11 4.51 21.48 -6.77
N ASN A 12 5.53 22.34 -6.67
CA ASN A 12 6.83 22.08 -6.01
C ASN A 12 7.44 20.73 -6.46
N ALA A 13 7.37 20.47 -7.75
CA ALA A 13 7.84 19.21 -8.33
C ALA A 13 9.37 19.09 -8.16
N VAL A 14 9.80 18.01 -7.52
CA VAL A 14 11.21 17.68 -7.27
C VAL A 14 11.51 16.28 -7.79
N VAL A 15 12.63 16.12 -8.49
CA VAL A 15 13.10 14.79 -8.92
C VAL A 15 13.73 14.08 -7.74
N SER A 16 13.26 12.88 -7.47
CA SER A 16 13.86 11.95 -6.51
C SER A 16 14.42 10.75 -7.27
N LYS A 17 15.68 10.40 -7.00
CA LYS A 17 16.26 9.15 -7.49
C LYS A 17 16.11 8.09 -6.41
N GLY A 18 15.50 6.97 -6.75
CA GLY A 18 15.42 5.80 -5.87
C GLY A 18 16.77 5.05 -5.84
N ASP A 19 16.96 4.24 -4.81
CA ASP A 19 18.16 3.40 -4.67
C ASP A 19 18.29 2.37 -5.80
N ALA A 20 17.18 1.96 -6.38
CA ALA A 20 17.11 1.04 -7.53
C ALA A 20 17.36 1.72 -8.90
N GLY A 21 17.60 3.03 -8.93
CA GLY A 21 17.94 3.78 -10.13
C GLY A 21 16.76 4.43 -10.86
N ASP A 22 15.51 4.10 -10.52
CA ASP A 22 14.33 4.70 -11.15
C ASP A 22 14.11 6.12 -10.62
N SER A 23 13.95 7.06 -11.55
CA SER A 23 13.68 8.45 -11.20
C SER A 23 12.17 8.65 -11.03
N SER A 24 11.79 9.32 -9.95
CA SER A 24 10.41 9.72 -9.68
C SER A 24 10.28 11.22 -9.48
N ILE A 25 9.09 11.75 -9.62
CA ILE A 25 8.79 13.15 -9.34
C ILE A 25 7.90 13.22 -8.11
N ILE A 26 8.37 13.89 -7.06
CA ILE A 26 7.56 14.18 -5.88
C ILE A 26 6.88 15.53 -6.10
N ILE A 27 5.58 15.62 -5.83
CA ILE A 27 4.79 16.84 -5.92
C ILE A 27 4.03 17.13 -4.62
N SER A 28 3.57 18.37 -4.49
CA SER A 28 2.67 18.76 -3.42
C SER A 28 1.29 18.10 -3.60
N PRO A 29 0.74 17.43 -2.56
CA PRO A 29 -0.54 16.73 -2.64
C PRO A 29 -1.72 17.63 -3.07
N GLN A 30 -1.69 18.89 -2.70
CA GLN A 30 -2.74 19.87 -2.99
C GLN A 30 -2.93 20.16 -4.49
N HIS A 31 -1.91 19.90 -5.30
CA HIS A 31 -1.92 20.17 -6.73
C HIS A 31 -1.99 18.90 -7.59
N LEU A 32 -2.24 17.73 -6.96
CA LEU A 32 -2.28 16.45 -7.68
C LEU A 32 -3.21 16.50 -8.89
N LYS A 33 -4.47 16.88 -8.70
CA LYS A 33 -5.50 16.84 -9.74
C LYS A 33 -5.14 17.74 -10.92
N GLU A 34 -4.58 18.92 -10.64
CA GLU A 34 -4.15 19.86 -11.67
C GLU A 34 -2.93 19.34 -12.45
N VAL A 35 -1.93 18.83 -11.74
CA VAL A 35 -0.73 18.20 -12.33
C VAL A 35 -1.13 17.02 -13.21
N CYS A 36 -2.01 16.13 -12.72
CA CYS A 36 -2.47 14.98 -13.49
C CYS A 36 -3.21 15.38 -14.78
N ARG A 37 -4.05 16.44 -14.76
CA ARG A 37 -4.67 16.98 -15.97
C ARG A 37 -3.63 17.48 -16.97
N GLN A 38 -2.67 18.25 -16.50
CA GLN A 38 -1.60 18.78 -17.37
C GLN A 38 -0.71 17.66 -17.95
N LEU A 39 -0.49 16.57 -17.21
CA LEU A 39 0.27 15.43 -17.70
C LEU A 39 -0.51 14.61 -18.73
N LYS A 40 -1.84 14.50 -18.58
CA LYS A 40 -2.69 13.78 -19.52
C LYS A 40 -2.95 14.56 -20.80
N ASP A 41 -3.39 15.82 -20.66
CA ASP A 41 -3.90 16.64 -21.78
C ASP A 41 -2.81 17.51 -22.42
N GLY A 42 -1.62 17.58 -21.78
CA GLY A 42 -0.51 18.40 -22.24
C GLY A 42 0.45 17.66 -23.19
N GLU A 43 1.64 18.22 -23.36
CA GLU A 43 2.64 17.77 -24.35
C GLU A 43 3.14 16.32 -24.14
N HIS A 44 3.04 15.81 -22.91
CA HIS A 44 3.56 14.48 -22.53
C HIS A 44 2.54 13.37 -22.79
N GLU A 45 1.26 13.69 -22.90
CA GLU A 45 0.18 12.76 -23.26
C GLU A 45 0.20 11.45 -22.44
N PHE A 46 0.22 11.54 -21.12
CA PHE A 46 0.12 10.36 -20.25
C PHE A 46 -1.31 9.84 -20.21
N GLN A 47 -1.71 9.09 -21.25
CA GLN A 47 -3.07 8.59 -21.43
C GLN A 47 -3.44 7.51 -20.42
N VAL A 48 -2.48 6.76 -19.93
CA VAL A 48 -2.71 5.57 -19.10
C VAL A 48 -2.18 5.77 -17.70
N LEU A 49 -3.05 5.53 -16.72
CA LEU A 49 -2.67 5.26 -15.34
C LEU A 49 -2.50 3.74 -15.19
N GLN A 50 -1.29 3.29 -14.97
CA GLN A 50 -0.98 1.87 -14.80
C GLN A 50 -1.29 1.40 -13.38
N VAL A 51 -0.76 2.11 -12.37
CA VAL A 51 -0.86 1.72 -10.96
C VAL A 51 -0.96 2.93 -10.06
N ILE A 52 -1.81 2.83 -9.03
CA ILE A 52 -1.77 3.64 -7.81
C ILE A 52 -1.37 2.72 -6.65
N MET A 53 -0.37 3.11 -5.89
CA MET A 53 0.17 2.28 -4.83
C MET A 53 0.47 3.14 -3.59
N GLY A 54 -0.05 2.71 -2.43
CA GLY A 54 0.27 3.31 -1.13
C GLY A 54 1.41 2.56 -0.46
N THR A 55 2.33 3.29 0.17
CA THR A 55 3.42 2.73 0.96
C THR A 55 3.48 3.40 2.32
N ASP A 56 3.51 2.61 3.38
CA ASP A 56 3.61 3.09 4.76
C ASP A 56 5.08 3.16 5.20
N PHE A 57 5.53 4.36 5.55
CA PHE A 57 6.84 4.65 6.12
C PHE A 57 6.69 4.99 7.61
N LEU A 58 6.59 3.95 8.44
CA LEU A 58 6.36 4.09 9.88
C LEU A 58 7.43 4.94 10.57
N ALA A 59 8.70 4.75 10.23
CA ALA A 59 9.83 5.47 10.83
C ALA A 59 9.77 6.99 10.56
N GLU A 60 9.25 7.38 9.40
CA GLU A 60 9.13 8.77 8.97
C GLU A 60 7.76 9.38 9.29
N ASN A 61 6.84 8.56 9.81
CA ASN A 61 5.43 8.92 10.08
C ASN A 61 4.73 9.51 8.85
N LEU A 62 4.95 8.90 7.69
CA LEU A 62 4.34 9.32 6.43
C LEU A 62 3.80 8.15 5.61
N ILE A 63 2.85 8.45 4.75
CA ILE A 63 2.37 7.56 3.68
C ILE A 63 2.77 8.19 2.35
N GLU A 64 3.41 7.41 1.49
CA GLU A 64 3.72 7.79 0.11
C GLU A 64 2.71 7.13 -0.83
N VAL A 65 2.03 7.94 -1.65
CA VAL A 65 1.16 7.44 -2.73
C VAL A 65 1.87 7.65 -4.05
N SER A 66 2.09 6.57 -4.77
CA SER A 66 2.79 6.56 -6.05
C SER A 66 1.81 6.29 -7.18
N TYR A 67 1.88 7.10 -8.23
CA TYR A 67 1.12 6.96 -9.47
C TYR A 67 2.08 6.64 -10.59
N ILE A 68 1.89 5.50 -11.24
CA ILE A 68 2.68 5.10 -12.42
C ILE A 68 1.86 5.42 -13.66
N LEU A 69 2.36 6.36 -14.45
CA LEU A 69 1.72 6.87 -15.65
C LEU A 69 2.50 6.42 -16.88
N ALA A 70 1.78 6.11 -17.96
CA ALA A 70 2.38 5.76 -19.23
C ALA A 70 1.80 6.57 -20.40
N SER A 71 2.68 6.90 -21.33
CA SER A 71 2.34 7.49 -22.61
C SER A 71 2.73 6.52 -23.72
N PHE A 72 1.75 5.99 -24.43
CA PHE A 72 2.00 5.16 -25.62
C PHE A 72 2.51 5.99 -26.81
N THR A 73 2.03 7.22 -26.92
CA THR A 73 2.43 8.13 -28.00
C THR A 73 3.90 8.52 -27.90
N LYS A 74 4.37 8.77 -26.68
CA LYS A 74 5.77 9.18 -26.42
C LYS A 74 6.67 8.01 -25.99
N ASN A 75 6.12 6.81 -25.85
CA ASN A 75 6.82 5.63 -25.33
C ASN A 75 7.62 5.94 -24.06
N SER A 76 6.95 6.52 -23.08
CA SER A 76 7.56 6.99 -21.85
C SER A 76 6.71 6.64 -20.64
N GLU A 77 7.39 6.45 -19.51
CA GLU A 77 6.76 6.21 -18.20
C GLU A 77 7.17 7.31 -17.22
N LEU A 78 6.31 7.56 -16.26
CA LEU A 78 6.54 8.54 -15.20
C LEU A 78 6.03 7.99 -13.88
N ILE A 79 6.87 8.02 -12.85
CA ILE A 79 6.48 7.75 -11.47
C ILE A 79 6.27 9.09 -10.77
N LEU A 80 5.01 9.37 -10.42
CA LEU A 80 4.63 10.56 -9.67
C LEU A 80 4.34 10.15 -8.23
N LYS A 81 4.90 10.87 -7.26
CA LYS A 81 4.81 10.53 -5.84
C LYS A 81 4.25 11.68 -5.02
N LEU A 82 3.44 11.33 -4.03
CA LEU A 82 2.93 12.23 -3.01
C LEU A 82 3.36 11.74 -1.64
N ARG A 83 3.74 12.66 -0.76
CA ARG A 83 4.01 12.37 0.64
C ARG A 83 2.97 13.01 1.52
N LEU A 84 2.26 12.18 2.29
CA LEU A 84 1.18 12.59 3.17
C LEU A 84 1.56 12.28 4.61
N PRO A 85 1.13 13.10 5.59
CA PRO A 85 1.20 12.71 7.00
C PRO A 85 0.47 11.38 7.19
N ARG A 86 1.03 10.48 7.99
CA ARG A 86 0.49 9.12 8.12
C ARG A 86 -0.94 9.08 8.63
N GLY A 87 -1.27 9.92 9.61
CA GLY A 87 -2.58 9.92 10.25
C GLY A 87 -2.89 8.60 10.99
N ASP A 88 -4.03 8.56 11.62
CA ASP A 88 -4.58 7.41 12.32
C ASP A 88 -5.94 6.98 11.74
N GLU A 89 -6.61 6.00 12.33
CA GLU A 89 -7.92 5.51 11.87
C GLU A 89 -9.03 6.56 11.90
N ASN A 90 -8.93 7.55 12.80
CA ASN A 90 -9.92 8.61 12.96
C ASN A 90 -9.60 9.84 12.10
N ASN A 91 -8.36 9.96 11.66
CA ASN A 91 -7.90 11.09 10.87
C ASN A 91 -6.98 10.60 9.74
N LEU A 92 -7.60 10.06 8.69
CA LEU A 92 -6.89 9.53 7.54
C LEU A 92 -6.22 10.65 6.73
N PRO A 93 -5.04 10.39 6.13
CA PRO A 93 -4.48 11.28 5.14
C PRO A 93 -5.41 11.42 3.94
N LYS A 94 -5.54 12.66 3.45
CA LYS A 94 -6.49 13.01 2.39
C LYS A 94 -5.75 13.48 1.15
N VAL A 95 -6.26 13.08 -0.01
CA VAL A 95 -5.76 13.49 -1.31
C VAL A 95 -6.93 13.55 -2.31
N ASP A 96 -6.83 14.39 -3.33
CA ASP A 96 -7.86 14.45 -4.36
C ASP A 96 -7.88 13.19 -5.22
N SER A 97 -9.09 12.70 -5.51
CA SER A 97 -9.29 11.60 -6.46
C SER A 97 -8.97 12.01 -7.89
N VAL A 98 -8.36 11.09 -8.64
CA VAL A 98 -8.06 11.27 -10.07
C VAL A 98 -8.97 10.42 -10.99
N VAL A 99 -10.05 9.85 -10.46
CA VAL A 99 -11.03 9.04 -11.22
C VAL A 99 -11.66 9.80 -12.39
N GLU A 100 -11.86 11.12 -12.25
CA GLU A 100 -12.34 11.96 -13.36
C GLU A 100 -11.33 12.02 -14.52
N ILE A 101 -10.04 11.90 -14.21
CA ILE A 101 -8.96 11.98 -15.19
C ILE A 101 -8.75 10.59 -15.82
N TRP A 102 -8.56 9.56 -15.00
CA TRP A 102 -8.40 8.19 -15.45
C TRP A 102 -9.40 7.26 -14.76
N LYS A 103 -10.28 6.65 -15.53
CA LYS A 103 -11.27 5.69 -14.97
C LYS A 103 -10.63 4.48 -14.29
N ALA A 104 -9.40 4.12 -14.69
CA ALA A 104 -8.64 3.05 -14.04
C ALA A 104 -8.30 3.34 -12.57
N ALA A 105 -8.36 4.59 -12.13
CA ALA A 105 -8.10 4.99 -10.75
C ALA A 105 -9.16 4.46 -9.77
N ASP A 106 -10.41 4.25 -10.21
CA ASP A 106 -11.54 3.89 -9.35
C ASP A 106 -11.20 2.75 -8.37
N PHE A 107 -10.91 1.57 -8.89
CA PHE A 107 -10.58 0.41 -8.05
C PHE A 107 -9.23 0.53 -7.33
N GLN A 108 -8.26 1.21 -7.93
CA GLN A 108 -6.93 1.37 -7.36
C GLN A 108 -6.92 2.34 -6.17
N GLU A 109 -7.72 3.41 -6.23
CA GLU A 109 -7.92 4.32 -5.10
C GLU A 109 -8.67 3.61 -3.97
N ARG A 110 -9.69 2.81 -4.29
CA ARG A 110 -10.39 1.99 -3.30
C ARG A 110 -9.48 0.95 -2.65
N GLU A 111 -8.59 0.29 -3.40
CA GLU A 111 -7.58 -0.62 -2.85
C GLU A 111 -6.63 0.11 -1.90
N CYS A 112 -6.11 1.26 -2.31
CA CYS A 112 -5.22 2.08 -1.48
C CYS A 112 -5.94 2.56 -0.20
N TYR A 113 -7.20 2.96 -0.30
CA TYR A 113 -8.04 3.28 0.85
C TYR A 113 -8.21 2.08 1.77
N ASP A 114 -8.58 0.91 1.24
CA ASP A 114 -8.88 -0.28 2.02
C ASP A 114 -7.65 -0.83 2.75
N MET A 115 -6.49 -0.86 2.07
CA MET A 115 -5.28 -1.49 2.58
C MET A 115 -4.38 -0.58 3.41
N ILE A 116 -4.30 0.71 3.06
CA ILE A 116 -3.37 1.68 3.66
C ILE A 116 -4.12 2.76 4.46
N GLY A 117 -5.37 3.05 4.10
CA GLY A 117 -6.16 4.09 4.74
C GLY A 117 -5.80 5.49 4.25
N VAL A 118 -5.87 5.72 2.95
CA VAL A 118 -5.80 7.04 2.32
C VAL A 118 -7.19 7.42 1.83
N GLU A 119 -7.71 8.56 2.25
CA GLU A 119 -9.02 9.06 1.83
C GLU A 119 -8.89 9.85 0.53
N PHE A 120 -9.57 9.41 -0.53
CA PHE A 120 -9.58 10.06 -1.84
C PHE A 120 -10.79 10.99 -1.99
N LEU A 121 -10.54 12.28 -1.88
CA LEU A 121 -11.60 13.31 -1.92
C LEU A 121 -12.22 13.42 -3.32
N GLY A 122 -13.53 13.34 -3.37
CA GLY A 122 -14.29 13.40 -4.65
C GLY A 122 -14.34 12.09 -5.41
N HIS A 123 -13.91 10.98 -4.80
CA HIS A 123 -14.15 9.65 -5.36
C HIS A 123 -15.64 9.34 -5.36
N PRO A 124 -16.22 8.80 -6.45
CA PRO A 124 -17.66 8.58 -6.57
C PRO A 124 -18.22 7.52 -5.62
N ASP A 125 -17.43 6.50 -5.27
CA ASP A 125 -17.85 5.38 -4.42
C ASP A 125 -16.65 4.82 -3.63
N LEU A 126 -16.17 5.56 -2.64
CA LEU A 126 -15.01 5.17 -1.84
C LEU A 126 -15.42 4.16 -0.76
N GLN A 127 -15.41 2.89 -1.11
CA GLN A 127 -15.74 1.77 -0.21
C GLN A 127 -14.64 0.73 -0.23
N ARG A 128 -14.55 -0.07 0.85
CA ARG A 128 -13.64 -1.23 0.90
C ARG A 128 -13.99 -2.23 -0.20
N ILE A 129 -12.98 -2.89 -0.77
CA ILE A 129 -13.14 -3.88 -1.86
C ILE A 129 -12.49 -5.22 -1.56
N LEU A 130 -11.48 -5.27 -0.69
CA LEU A 130 -10.73 -6.48 -0.33
C LEU A 130 -11.10 -6.96 1.07
N CYS A 131 -11.21 -6.03 2.03
CA CYS A 131 -11.68 -6.34 3.37
C CYS A 131 -13.20 -6.22 3.47
N PRO A 132 -13.84 -6.95 4.40
CA PRO A 132 -15.22 -6.69 4.80
C PRO A 132 -15.42 -5.25 5.26
N TYR A 133 -16.63 -4.71 5.10
CA TYR A 133 -16.94 -3.32 5.42
C TYR A 133 -16.74 -2.97 6.91
N ASP A 134 -16.89 -3.96 7.79
CA ASP A 134 -16.73 -3.86 9.25
C ASP A 134 -15.31 -4.22 9.74
N TRP A 135 -14.38 -4.45 8.80
CA TRP A 135 -12.99 -4.75 9.14
C TRP A 135 -12.32 -3.56 9.81
N GLN A 136 -11.62 -3.82 10.91
CA GLN A 136 -10.90 -2.80 11.67
C GLN A 136 -9.46 -2.66 11.19
N GLY A 137 -9.00 -1.40 11.06
CA GLY A 137 -7.65 -1.08 10.65
C GLY A 137 -7.37 -1.25 9.17
N PHE A 138 -6.09 -1.14 8.82
CA PHE A 138 -5.57 -1.16 7.46
C PHE A 138 -4.46 -2.20 7.34
N PRO A 139 -4.72 -3.34 6.67
CA PRO A 139 -3.84 -4.52 6.72
C PRO A 139 -2.41 -4.32 6.21
N LEU A 140 -2.16 -3.34 5.35
CA LEU A 140 -0.82 -3.07 4.83
C LEU A 140 -0.06 -1.98 5.59
N ARG A 141 -0.63 -1.41 6.64
CA ARG A 141 0.14 -0.57 7.57
C ARG A 141 1.14 -1.41 8.35
N LYS A 142 2.33 -0.86 8.59
CA LYS A 142 3.46 -1.60 9.22
C LYS A 142 3.22 -1.96 10.68
N ASP A 143 2.38 -1.20 11.38
CA ASP A 143 1.97 -1.43 12.77
C ASP A 143 0.64 -2.19 12.89
N TYR A 144 0.07 -2.64 11.77
CA TYR A 144 -1.17 -3.39 11.78
C TYR A 144 -0.97 -4.78 12.41
N VAL A 145 -1.85 -5.11 13.35
CA VAL A 145 -1.90 -6.43 13.98
C VAL A 145 -3.16 -7.15 13.51
N THR A 146 -2.99 -8.25 12.80
CA THR A 146 -4.11 -9.06 12.33
C THR A 146 -4.89 -9.61 13.53
N PRO A 147 -6.22 -9.44 13.62
CA PRO A 147 -7.01 -10.02 14.68
C PRO A 147 -6.94 -11.55 14.66
N GLU A 148 -7.02 -12.17 15.82
CA GLU A 148 -7.02 -13.64 15.93
C GLU A 148 -8.30 -14.25 15.35
N LYS A 149 -9.45 -13.57 15.57
CA LYS A 149 -10.76 -14.02 15.17
C LYS A 149 -11.53 -12.94 14.40
N TYR A 150 -12.34 -13.40 13.46
CA TYR A 150 -13.32 -12.58 12.76
C TYR A 150 -14.63 -13.38 12.62
N LEU A 151 -15.76 -12.81 13.08
CA LEU A 151 -17.07 -13.48 13.12
C LEU A 151 -17.00 -14.92 13.64
N ASP A 152 -16.37 -15.10 14.81
CA ASP A 152 -16.14 -16.40 15.47
C ASP A 152 -15.22 -17.40 14.74
N MET A 153 -14.75 -17.05 13.55
CA MET A 153 -13.74 -17.83 12.84
C MET A 153 -12.32 -17.43 13.26
N VAL A 154 -11.48 -18.41 13.52
CA VAL A 154 -10.04 -18.17 13.75
C VAL A 154 -9.37 -17.92 12.41
N ILE A 155 -8.95 -16.67 12.16
CA ILE A 155 -8.31 -16.23 10.92
C ILE A 155 -6.79 -16.10 11.03
N ASN A 156 -6.28 -15.92 12.24
CA ASN A 156 -4.86 -15.81 12.52
C ASN A 156 -4.46 -16.69 13.70
N PRO A 157 -4.47 -18.03 13.53
CA PRO A 157 -4.12 -18.94 14.61
C PRO A 157 -2.66 -18.73 15.06
N ILE A 158 -2.39 -18.88 16.35
CA ILE A 158 -1.04 -18.77 16.95
C ILE A 158 -0.03 -19.66 16.21
N SER A 159 -0.49 -20.80 15.67
CA SER A 159 0.29 -21.72 14.85
C SER A 159 -0.16 -21.63 13.38
N LYS A 160 0.45 -20.75 12.61
CA LYS A 160 0.15 -20.58 11.16
C LYS A 160 0.70 -21.72 10.28
N MET A 161 1.65 -22.49 10.77
CA MET A 161 2.19 -23.63 10.04
C MET A 161 1.47 -24.90 10.46
N ASN A 162 0.97 -25.66 9.50
CA ASN A 162 0.56 -27.03 9.76
C ASN A 162 1.81 -27.91 10.03
N ILE A 163 1.60 -29.11 10.55
CA ILE A 163 2.69 -30.03 10.92
C ILE A 163 3.52 -30.42 9.68
N GLU A 164 2.87 -30.60 8.54
CA GLU A 164 3.52 -30.99 7.27
C GLU A 164 4.48 -29.90 6.75
N ASP A 165 4.09 -28.63 6.85
CA ASP A 165 4.94 -27.51 6.44
C ASP A 165 6.16 -27.35 7.36
N ARG A 166 6.00 -27.63 8.66
CA ARG A 166 7.12 -27.66 9.63
C ARG A 166 8.11 -28.76 9.30
N GLU A 167 7.62 -29.96 9.01
CA GLU A 167 8.47 -31.10 8.66
C GLU A 167 9.19 -30.87 7.33
N PHE A 168 8.49 -30.28 6.34
CA PHE A 168 9.09 -29.90 5.07
C PHE A 168 10.21 -28.87 5.27
N GLY A 169 9.96 -27.81 6.02
CA GLY A 169 10.95 -26.79 6.34
C GLY A 169 12.18 -27.36 7.06
N ALA A 170 11.97 -28.23 8.03
CA ALA A 170 13.05 -28.88 8.77
C ALA A 170 13.91 -29.79 7.87
N LYS A 171 13.29 -30.55 6.96
CA LYS A 171 13.99 -31.42 6.00
C LYS A 171 14.80 -30.66 4.97
N HIS A 172 14.40 -29.44 4.61
CA HIS A 172 14.99 -28.65 3.52
C HIS A 172 15.81 -27.45 4.00
N ALA A 173 15.96 -27.26 5.31
CA ALA A 173 16.73 -26.17 5.91
C ALA A 173 18.21 -26.11 5.46
N HIS A 174 18.76 -27.21 4.95
CA HIS A 174 20.13 -27.29 4.43
C HIS A 174 20.28 -26.81 2.98
N ILE A 175 19.20 -26.56 2.27
CA ILE A 175 19.25 -26.05 0.90
C ILE A 175 19.57 -24.57 0.92
N LYS A 176 20.82 -24.22 0.60
CA LYS A 176 21.25 -22.82 0.51
C LYS A 176 20.40 -22.08 -0.51
N GLY A 177 19.67 -21.03 -0.07
CA GLY A 177 18.82 -20.19 -0.88
C GLY A 177 17.32 -20.40 -0.68
N ALA A 178 16.88 -21.43 0.04
CA ALA A 178 15.54 -21.45 0.58
C ALA A 178 15.47 -20.41 1.70
N SER A 179 14.79 -19.29 1.46
CA SER A 179 14.46 -18.34 2.53
C SER A 179 13.52 -19.02 3.51
N THR A 180 14.11 -19.72 4.46
CA THR A 180 13.37 -20.24 5.61
C THR A 180 13.17 -19.08 6.56
N SER A 181 12.06 -18.37 6.45
CA SER A 181 11.57 -17.43 7.48
C SER A 181 11.25 -18.14 8.82
N VAL A 182 11.69 -19.39 8.97
CA VAL A 182 11.47 -20.24 10.17
C VAL A 182 12.28 -19.77 11.37
N ASP A 183 13.41 -19.10 11.15
CA ASP A 183 14.30 -18.67 12.25
C ASP A 183 13.74 -17.50 13.09
N ASN A 184 12.69 -16.84 12.64
CA ASN A 184 12.04 -15.74 13.37
C ASN A 184 10.82 -16.18 14.19
N TYR A 185 10.39 -17.43 14.09
CA TYR A 185 9.29 -17.98 14.89
C TYR A 185 9.82 -18.82 16.04
N LYS A 186 10.17 -18.18 17.16
CA LYS A 186 10.22 -18.86 18.45
C LYS A 186 8.79 -19.21 18.85
N VAL A 187 8.38 -20.44 18.57
CA VAL A 187 7.13 -20.98 19.09
C VAL A 187 7.42 -21.43 20.51
N ASP A 188 6.88 -20.71 21.49
CA ASP A 188 6.82 -21.22 22.84
C ASP A 188 6.06 -22.55 22.82
N PRO A 189 6.55 -23.60 23.51
CA PRO A 189 5.86 -24.87 23.53
C PRO A 189 4.45 -24.66 24.13
N PRO A 190 3.44 -25.40 23.62
CA PRO A 190 2.08 -25.26 24.14
C PRO A 190 2.12 -25.55 25.65
N ALA A 191 1.46 -24.64 26.40
CA ALA A 191 1.32 -24.81 27.85
C ALA A 191 0.73 -26.19 28.10
N THR A 192 1.44 -27.00 28.87
CA THR A 192 0.98 -28.32 29.32
C THR A 192 -0.31 -28.14 30.09
N VAL A 193 -1.41 -28.58 29.49
CA VAL A 193 -2.69 -28.68 30.20
C VAL A 193 -2.45 -29.72 31.33
N SER A 194 -2.40 -29.27 32.56
CA SER A 194 -2.40 -30.15 33.71
C SER A 194 -3.75 -30.87 33.74
N GLU A 195 -3.73 -32.19 33.53
CA GLU A 195 -4.84 -33.05 33.82
C GLU A 195 -5.18 -32.89 35.30
N THR A 196 -6.25 -32.19 35.63
CA THR A 196 -6.85 -32.25 36.95
C THR A 196 -7.61 -33.56 37.05
N GLU A 197 -7.06 -34.45 37.84
CA GLU A 197 -7.69 -35.71 38.28
C GLU A 197 -9.09 -35.41 38.86
N THR A 198 -10.07 -36.06 38.27
CA THR A 198 -11.42 -36.22 38.86
C THR A 198 -11.34 -37.27 39.98
N VAL A 199 -11.69 -36.82 41.17
CA VAL A 199 -12.16 -37.72 42.30
C VAL A 199 -13.66 -37.64 42.36
#